data_4d0ed380a76475d3a830c0e7a486e270
#
_entry.id   4d0ed380a76475d3a830c0e7a486e270
#
_cell.length_a   1.000
_cell.length_b   1.000
_cell.length_c   1.000
_cell.angle_alpha   90.00
_cell.angle_beta   90.00
_cell.angle_gamma   90.00
#
_symmetry.space_group_name_H-M   'P 1'
#
loop_
_entity.id
_entity.type
_entity.pdbx_description
1 polymer ?
#
loop_
_entity_poly.entity_id
_entity_poly.type
_entity_poly.pdbx_seq_one_letter_code
_entity_poly.pdbx_strand_id
1 'polypeptide(L)'
;MAAIASSSTAMAAIASSSTAMAAVIGNSAALNAVVSSSTAMTAIANNKTAITAVEASAVAKNALYNSPLKTSISNIASTSSWTTRRNGKIWLISFRQTWSSGNTSMQHRSTLKDGGTVSCTASQSYNTDYRIDRFMDSITNYNSAGGIGNVCTYYFIPC
;
A
#
# COMPACT_ATOMS: atom_id res chain seq x y z
N MET A 1 -16.17 -14.32 11.95
CA MET A 1 -14.91 -13.78 11.43
C MET A 1 -14.58 -12.37 11.95
N ALA A 2 -15.52 -11.43 12.04
CA ALA A 2 -15.24 -10.08 12.56
C ALA A 2 -14.60 -10.09 13.97
N ALA A 3 -15.11 -10.89 14.91
CA ALA A 3 -14.53 -11.03 16.25
C ALA A 3 -13.07 -11.55 16.22
N ILE A 4 -12.73 -12.46 15.31
CA ILE A 4 -11.36 -12.93 15.12
C ILE A 4 -10.49 -11.81 14.53
N ALA A 5 -10.97 -11.10 13.55
CA ALA A 5 -10.24 -10.01 12.89
C ALA A 5 -9.97 -8.80 13.83
N SER A 6 -10.75 -8.65 14.90
CA SER A 6 -10.53 -7.62 15.94
C SER A 6 -9.62 -8.10 17.09
N SER A 7 -9.26 -9.39 17.15
CA SER A 7 -8.38 -9.95 18.16
C SER A 7 -6.93 -9.96 17.66
N SER A 8 -6.06 -9.16 18.28
CA SER A 8 -4.63 -9.10 17.93
C SER A 8 -3.92 -10.45 18.09
N THR A 9 -4.25 -11.19 19.15
CA THR A 9 -3.68 -12.53 19.42
C THR A 9 -4.11 -13.53 18.35
N ALA A 10 -5.41 -13.58 18.02
CA ALA A 10 -5.92 -14.50 17.00
C ALA A 10 -5.34 -14.15 15.61
N MET A 11 -5.26 -12.87 15.27
CA MET A 11 -4.69 -12.46 14.00
C MET A 11 -3.19 -12.68 13.90
N ALA A 12 -2.44 -12.53 14.98
CA ALA A 12 -1.01 -12.88 15.01
C ALA A 12 -0.78 -14.38 14.76
N ALA A 13 -1.61 -15.25 15.37
CA ALA A 13 -1.55 -16.69 15.12
C ALA A 13 -1.89 -17.06 13.67
N ILE A 14 -2.94 -16.46 13.10
CA ILE A 14 -3.31 -16.65 11.70
C ILE A 14 -2.19 -16.17 10.77
N ALA A 15 -1.66 -14.97 11.01
CA ALA A 15 -0.62 -14.36 10.17
C ALA A 15 0.68 -15.20 10.16
N SER A 16 0.97 -15.95 11.21
CA SER A 16 2.16 -16.80 11.30
C SER A 16 2.01 -18.14 10.57
N SER A 17 0.80 -18.50 10.14
CA SER A 17 0.51 -19.76 9.45
C SER A 17 0.16 -19.55 8.00
N SER A 18 0.97 -20.10 7.09
CA SER A 18 0.69 -20.04 5.63
C SER A 18 -0.62 -20.73 5.27
N THR A 19 -0.94 -21.85 5.92
CA THR A 19 -2.20 -22.58 5.71
C THR A 19 -3.40 -21.75 6.16
N ALA A 20 -3.32 -21.11 7.34
CA ALA A 20 -4.40 -20.25 7.83
C ALA A 20 -4.58 -19.02 6.94
N MET A 21 -3.50 -18.40 6.48
CA MET A 21 -3.56 -17.27 5.53
C MET A 21 -4.18 -17.68 4.19
N ALA A 22 -3.82 -18.85 3.66
CA ALA A 22 -4.44 -19.38 2.44
C ALA A 22 -5.95 -19.61 2.61
N ALA A 23 -6.38 -20.16 3.75
CA ALA A 23 -7.80 -20.36 4.07
C ALA A 23 -8.56 -19.03 4.18
N VAL A 24 -7.98 -18.01 4.81
CA VAL A 24 -8.57 -16.67 4.87
C VAL A 24 -8.70 -16.06 3.46
N ILE A 25 -7.66 -16.13 2.65
CA ILE A 25 -7.65 -15.57 1.29
C ILE A 25 -8.66 -16.30 0.39
N GLY A 26 -8.81 -17.61 0.56
CA GLY A 26 -9.76 -18.43 -0.19
C GLY A 26 -11.24 -18.25 0.22
N ASN A 27 -11.52 -17.55 1.32
CA ASN A 27 -12.87 -17.30 1.81
C ASN A 27 -13.18 -15.81 1.79
N SER A 28 -14.08 -15.38 0.91
CA SER A 28 -14.39 -13.96 0.70
C SER A 28 -14.93 -13.26 1.95
N ALA A 29 -15.75 -13.94 2.76
CA ALA A 29 -16.28 -13.35 4.01
C ALA A 29 -15.17 -13.17 5.05
N ALA A 30 -14.25 -14.13 5.17
CA ALA A 30 -13.10 -14.04 6.04
C ALA A 30 -12.15 -12.92 5.59
N LEU A 31 -11.83 -12.89 4.30
CA LEU A 31 -10.95 -11.89 3.71
C LEU A 31 -11.52 -10.47 3.89
N ASN A 32 -12.81 -10.27 3.62
CA ASN A 32 -13.46 -8.96 3.82
C ASN A 32 -13.41 -8.51 5.29
N ALA A 33 -13.60 -9.42 6.24
CA ALA A 33 -13.47 -9.10 7.66
C ALA A 33 -12.03 -8.67 8.01
N VAL A 34 -11.04 -9.33 7.45
CA VAL A 34 -9.61 -9.04 7.66
C VAL A 34 -9.22 -7.68 7.07
N VAL A 35 -9.55 -7.41 5.80
CA VAL A 35 -9.16 -6.15 5.14
C VAL A 35 -9.95 -4.93 5.64
N SER A 36 -10.98 -5.15 6.46
CA SER A 36 -11.75 -4.10 7.12
C SER A 36 -11.33 -3.85 8.58
N SER A 37 -10.33 -4.59 9.07
CA SER A 37 -9.85 -4.49 10.45
C SER A 37 -8.41 -3.95 10.50
N SER A 38 -8.22 -2.79 11.15
CA SER A 38 -6.88 -2.24 11.38
C SER A 38 -6.00 -3.18 12.23
N THR A 39 -6.59 -3.86 13.21
CA THR A 39 -5.90 -4.87 14.03
C THR A 39 -5.36 -6.01 13.17
N ALA A 40 -6.19 -6.53 12.26
CA ALA A 40 -5.77 -7.59 11.35
C ALA A 40 -4.68 -7.10 10.37
N MET A 41 -4.84 -5.91 9.81
CA MET A 41 -3.83 -5.34 8.91
C MET A 41 -2.49 -5.11 9.60
N THR A 42 -2.51 -4.67 10.87
CA THR A 42 -1.29 -4.56 11.69
C THR A 42 -0.63 -5.92 11.91
N ALA A 43 -1.40 -6.96 12.23
CA ALA A 43 -0.85 -8.31 12.41
C ALA A 43 -0.20 -8.85 11.13
N ILE A 44 -0.85 -8.66 9.98
CA ILE A 44 -0.33 -9.06 8.66
C ILE A 44 0.96 -8.29 8.35
N ALA A 45 0.97 -6.98 8.51
CA ALA A 45 2.13 -6.14 8.23
C ALA A 45 3.34 -6.42 9.14
N ASN A 46 3.13 -7.10 10.25
CA ASN A 46 4.17 -7.52 11.18
C ASN A 46 4.69 -8.94 10.91
N ASN A 47 4.14 -9.65 9.94
CA ASN A 47 4.48 -11.06 9.70
C ASN A 47 4.86 -11.31 8.23
N LYS A 48 6.09 -11.77 8.00
CA LYS A 48 6.62 -12.04 6.65
C LYS A 48 5.81 -13.09 5.90
N THR A 49 5.34 -14.15 6.59
CA THR A 49 4.52 -15.21 5.96
C THR A 49 3.21 -14.63 5.43
N ALA A 50 2.53 -13.81 6.23
CA ALA A 50 1.29 -13.16 5.83
C ALA A 50 1.51 -12.14 4.70
N ILE A 51 2.56 -11.32 4.77
CA ILE A 51 2.95 -10.38 3.71
C ILE A 51 3.11 -11.14 2.39
N THR A 52 3.90 -12.21 2.38
CA THR A 52 4.15 -13.01 1.17
C THR A 52 2.85 -13.58 0.60
N ALA A 53 1.98 -14.13 1.45
CA ALA A 53 0.70 -14.69 1.01
C ALA A 53 -0.22 -13.64 0.39
N VAL A 54 -0.33 -12.46 1.00
CA VAL A 54 -1.16 -11.36 0.50
C VAL A 54 -0.59 -10.80 -0.81
N GLU A 55 0.72 -10.55 -0.88
CA GLU A 55 1.37 -10.01 -2.07
C GLU A 55 1.35 -10.98 -3.26
N ALA A 56 1.28 -12.27 -3.03
CA ALA A 56 1.14 -13.28 -4.08
C ALA A 56 -0.30 -13.42 -4.60
N SER A 57 -1.31 -12.95 -3.87
CA SER A 57 -2.72 -13.19 -4.18
C SER A 57 -3.40 -12.01 -4.88
N ALA A 58 -3.85 -12.21 -6.11
CA ALA A 58 -4.68 -11.24 -6.83
C ALA A 58 -6.02 -10.97 -6.11
N VAL A 59 -6.60 -12.01 -5.49
CA VAL A 59 -7.85 -11.89 -4.72
C VAL A 59 -7.66 -10.98 -3.51
N ALA A 60 -6.58 -11.18 -2.74
CA ALA A 60 -6.27 -10.34 -1.60
C ALA A 60 -5.98 -8.89 -2.02
N LYS A 61 -5.22 -8.68 -3.08
CA LYS A 61 -4.94 -7.33 -3.63
C LYS A 61 -6.20 -6.59 -4.03
N ASN A 62 -7.15 -7.28 -4.67
CA ASN A 62 -8.43 -6.67 -5.06
C ASN A 62 -9.32 -6.36 -3.84
N ALA A 63 -9.32 -7.22 -2.82
CA ALA A 63 -10.03 -6.95 -1.58
C ALA A 63 -9.44 -5.72 -0.86
N LEU A 64 -8.12 -5.60 -0.79
CA LEU A 64 -7.42 -4.44 -0.22
C LEU A 64 -7.68 -3.15 -1.01
N TYR A 65 -7.75 -3.23 -2.33
CA TYR A 65 -8.12 -2.07 -3.16
C TYR A 65 -9.49 -1.50 -2.80
N ASN A 66 -10.44 -2.35 -2.42
CA ASN A 66 -11.80 -2.01 -2.04
C ASN A 66 -12.00 -1.89 -0.51
N SER A 67 -10.95 -1.98 0.29
CA SER A 67 -11.02 -1.91 1.76
C SER A 67 -11.61 -0.57 2.23
N PRO A 68 -12.49 -0.58 3.23
CA PRO A 68 -12.99 0.64 3.86
C PRO A 68 -11.90 1.39 4.66
N LEU A 69 -10.77 0.76 4.95
CA LEU A 69 -9.62 1.38 5.61
C LEU A 69 -8.75 2.20 4.64
N LYS A 70 -9.05 2.13 3.35
CA LYS A 70 -8.31 2.87 2.33
C LYS A 70 -8.40 4.37 2.58
N THR A 71 -7.25 5.01 2.61
CA THR A 71 -7.10 6.46 2.73
C THR A 71 -6.12 6.98 1.70
N SER A 72 -5.94 8.29 1.66
CA SER A 72 -5.00 8.90 0.72
C SER A 72 -4.23 10.04 1.34
N ILE A 73 -3.06 10.29 0.78
CA ILE A 73 -2.29 11.51 1.00
C ILE A 73 -1.96 12.12 -0.35
N SER A 74 -2.34 13.39 -0.53
CA SER A 74 -2.01 14.15 -1.73
C SER A 74 -0.83 15.05 -1.45
N ASN A 75 0.06 15.12 -2.41
CA ASN A 75 1.23 15.94 -2.29
C ASN A 75 1.48 16.75 -3.55
N ILE A 76 1.50 18.05 -3.39
CA ILE A 76 1.95 18.98 -4.42
C ILE A 76 3.46 19.03 -4.31
N ALA A 77 4.17 18.43 -5.25
CA ALA A 77 5.59 18.34 -5.10
C ALA A 77 6.34 18.77 -6.33
N SER A 78 6.92 19.91 -6.26
CA SER A 78 8.21 20.18 -6.91
C SER A 78 9.28 20.10 -5.81
N THR A 79 9.98 18.98 -5.71
CA THR A 79 11.09 18.85 -4.77
C THR A 79 12.32 18.36 -5.50
N SER A 80 13.43 19.08 -5.35
CA SER A 80 14.74 18.69 -5.88
C SER A 80 15.42 17.59 -5.05
N SER A 81 14.71 17.00 -4.08
CA SER A 81 15.23 15.97 -3.19
C SER A 81 14.17 14.92 -2.85
N TRP A 82 14.63 13.72 -2.46
CA TRP A 82 13.76 12.69 -1.93
C TRP A 82 13.11 13.15 -0.62
N THR A 83 11.79 13.16 -0.58
CA THR A 83 11.03 13.62 0.59
C THR A 83 10.13 12.49 1.08
N THR A 84 10.26 12.17 2.38
CA THR A 84 9.36 11.23 3.04
C THR A 84 8.01 11.90 3.31
N ARG A 85 6.94 11.29 2.83
CA ARG A 85 5.56 11.79 2.94
C ARG A 85 4.80 11.10 4.06
N ARG A 86 5.18 9.88 4.37
CA ARG A 86 4.65 9.12 5.46
C ARG A 86 5.67 8.12 5.97
N ASN A 87 5.74 7.99 7.28
CA ASN A 87 6.43 6.91 7.99
C ASN A 87 5.42 5.97 8.63
N GLY A 88 5.81 4.73 8.82
CA GLY A 88 5.03 3.66 9.42
C GLY A 88 4.50 2.66 8.39
N LYS A 89 4.16 1.48 8.92
CA LYS A 89 3.72 0.35 8.10
C LYS A 89 2.42 0.66 7.38
N ILE A 90 2.40 0.39 6.10
CA ILE A 90 1.25 0.60 5.23
C ILE A 90 1.16 -0.52 4.19
N TRP A 91 -0.06 -0.81 3.73
CA TRP A 91 -0.27 -1.43 2.43
C TRP A 91 -0.40 -0.31 1.39
N LEU A 92 0.61 -0.12 0.54
CA LEU A 92 0.56 0.87 -0.53
C LEU A 92 -0.17 0.27 -1.74
N ILE A 93 -1.36 0.78 -2.00
CA ILE A 93 -2.24 0.31 -3.09
C ILE A 93 -1.74 0.83 -4.43
N SER A 94 -1.70 2.14 -4.55
CA SER A 94 -1.34 2.81 -5.81
C SER A 94 -0.93 4.25 -5.55
N PHE A 95 -0.34 4.86 -6.56
CA PHE A 95 -0.28 6.30 -6.63
C PHE A 95 -0.92 6.78 -7.95
N ARG A 96 -1.54 7.94 -7.88
CA ARG A 96 -2.10 8.66 -9.03
C ARG A 96 -1.29 9.91 -9.26
N GLN A 97 -0.94 10.14 -10.49
CA GLN A 97 -0.25 11.35 -10.92
C GLN A 97 -1.19 12.21 -11.77
N THR A 98 -1.32 13.46 -11.38
CA THR A 98 -2.09 14.46 -12.12
C THR A 98 -1.13 15.55 -12.60
N TRP A 99 -1.15 15.83 -13.90
CA TRP A 99 -0.30 16.83 -14.53
C TRP A 99 -1.11 18.04 -14.95
N SER A 100 -0.52 19.22 -14.82
CA SER A 100 -1.09 20.45 -15.40
C SER A 100 -0.38 20.89 -16.67
N SER A 101 0.93 20.64 -16.82
CA SER A 101 1.71 20.93 -18.04
C SER A 101 3.15 20.42 -17.92
N GLY A 102 3.80 20.14 -19.04
CA GLY A 102 5.24 19.90 -19.15
C GLY A 102 5.68 18.44 -19.18
N ASN A 103 6.89 18.21 -19.70
CA ASN A 103 7.58 16.92 -19.77
C ASN A 103 8.27 16.63 -18.46
N THR A 104 7.67 15.80 -17.59
CA THR A 104 8.27 15.52 -16.31
C THR A 104 8.13 14.05 -15.92
N SER A 105 9.15 13.50 -15.32
CA SER A 105 9.11 12.18 -14.72
C SER A 105 8.92 12.33 -13.21
N MET A 106 7.95 11.63 -12.66
CA MET A 106 7.82 11.50 -11.22
C MET A 106 8.39 10.14 -10.82
N GLN A 107 9.27 10.16 -9.84
CA GLN A 107 9.84 8.96 -9.25
C GLN A 107 9.23 8.73 -7.88
N HIS A 108 8.75 7.53 -7.70
CA HIS A 108 8.33 7.04 -6.40
C HIS A 108 9.32 6.01 -5.92
N ARG A 109 9.71 6.13 -4.65
CA ARG A 109 10.57 5.19 -3.97
C ARG A 109 10.03 4.93 -2.58
N SER A 110 9.80 3.66 -2.25
CA SER A 110 9.43 3.26 -0.91
C SER A 110 10.28 2.10 -0.44
N THR A 111 10.56 2.09 0.84
CA THR A 111 11.28 0.99 1.48
C THR A 111 10.30 -0.11 1.83
N LEU A 112 10.56 -1.33 1.35
CA LEU A 112 9.88 -2.54 1.77
C LEU A 112 10.27 -2.88 3.20
N LYS A 113 9.40 -3.61 3.90
CA LYS A 113 9.64 -4.02 5.28
C LYS A 113 10.89 -4.90 5.45
N ASP A 114 11.34 -5.59 4.42
CA ASP A 114 12.55 -6.41 4.41
C ASP A 114 13.82 -5.63 4.02
N GLY A 115 13.74 -4.30 3.95
CA GLY A 115 14.84 -3.43 3.53
C GLY A 115 14.99 -3.27 2.03
N GLY A 116 14.18 -3.98 1.22
CA GLY A 116 14.12 -3.79 -0.23
C GLY A 116 13.55 -2.43 -0.59
N THR A 117 13.79 -1.99 -1.82
CA THR A 117 13.25 -0.75 -2.36
C THR A 117 12.36 -1.04 -3.56
N VAL A 118 11.15 -0.53 -3.56
CA VAL A 118 10.32 -0.45 -4.76
C VAL A 118 10.47 0.94 -5.34
N SER A 119 10.91 1.00 -6.57
CA SER A 119 10.96 2.24 -7.34
C SER A 119 10.03 2.12 -8.52
N CYS A 120 9.25 3.13 -8.78
CA CYS A 120 8.57 3.25 -10.05
C CYS A 120 8.72 4.67 -10.58
N THR A 121 8.88 4.77 -11.89
CA THR A 121 8.95 6.04 -12.60
C THR A 121 7.69 6.14 -13.44
N ALA A 122 6.88 7.14 -13.17
CA ALA A 122 5.75 7.45 -14.02
C ALA A 122 6.17 8.52 -15.02
N SER A 123 6.13 8.19 -16.28
CA SER A 123 6.30 9.15 -17.37
C SER A 123 4.94 9.50 -17.97
N GLN A 124 4.65 10.78 -18.06
CA GLN A 124 3.61 11.39 -18.88
C GLN A 124 2.27 10.65 -19.04
N SER A 125 1.54 10.43 -17.95
CA SER A 125 0.15 9.97 -18.07
C SER A 125 -0.75 10.81 -17.18
N TYR A 126 -1.74 11.44 -17.74
CA TYR A 126 -2.76 12.19 -17.01
C TYR A 126 -3.68 11.23 -16.25
N ASN A 127 -3.89 11.48 -14.96
CA ASN A 127 -4.89 10.77 -14.13
C ASN A 127 -4.83 9.24 -14.16
N THR A 128 -3.62 8.66 -14.25
CA THR A 128 -3.44 7.22 -14.28
C THR A 128 -3.09 6.71 -12.88
N ASP A 129 -3.77 5.65 -12.44
CA ASP A 129 -3.42 4.94 -11.23
C ASP A 129 -2.35 3.88 -11.51
N TYR A 130 -1.19 4.05 -10.88
CA TYR A 130 -0.12 3.06 -10.92
C TYR A 130 -0.25 2.14 -9.71
N ARG A 131 -0.65 0.90 -9.95
CA ARG A 131 -0.79 -0.13 -8.92
C ARG A 131 0.58 -0.55 -8.41
N ILE A 132 0.73 -0.60 -7.08
CA ILE A 132 1.94 -1.05 -6.39
C ILE A 132 1.67 -2.33 -5.64
N ASP A 133 0.61 -2.37 -4.82
CA ASP A 133 0.13 -3.55 -4.10
C ASP A 133 1.22 -4.23 -3.26
N ARG A 134 1.88 -3.46 -2.39
CA ARG A 134 2.98 -3.90 -1.53
C ARG A 134 2.88 -3.36 -0.12
N PHE A 135 3.40 -4.13 0.85
CA PHE A 135 3.65 -3.63 2.19
C PHE A 135 4.93 -2.78 2.23
N MET A 136 4.81 -1.56 2.78
CA MET A 136 5.87 -0.58 2.85
C MET A 136 6.04 -0.06 4.27
N ASP A 137 7.24 0.39 4.62
CA ASP A 137 7.52 1.09 5.88
C ASP A 137 7.45 2.62 5.74
N SER A 138 7.42 3.11 4.52
CA SER A 138 7.31 4.56 4.26
C SER A 138 6.80 4.85 2.85
N ILE A 139 6.34 6.08 2.65
CA ILE A 139 6.14 6.67 1.31
C ILE A 139 7.17 7.77 1.14
N THR A 140 8.00 7.66 0.13
CA THR A 140 9.00 8.65 -0.23
C THR A 140 8.88 8.95 -1.72
N ASN A 141 8.89 10.22 -2.08
CA ASN A 141 8.86 10.62 -3.48
C ASN A 141 9.94 11.63 -3.84
N TYR A 142 10.26 11.64 -5.11
CA TYR A 142 11.10 12.64 -5.77
C TYR A 142 10.38 13.10 -7.03
N ASN A 143 10.33 14.41 -7.22
CA ASN A 143 9.77 15.00 -8.43
C ASN A 143 10.84 15.91 -9.04
N SER A 144 11.45 15.47 -10.13
CA SER A 144 12.52 16.20 -10.81
C SER A 144 12.03 17.39 -11.63
N ALA A 145 10.74 17.60 -11.69
CA ALA A 145 10.15 18.57 -12.59
C ALA A 145 9.52 19.75 -11.87
N GLY A 146 10.03 20.90 -12.14
CA GLY A 146 9.52 22.19 -11.71
C GLY A 146 8.22 22.64 -12.38
N GLY A 147 7.26 21.76 -12.58
CA GLY A 147 5.94 22.11 -13.12
C GLY A 147 4.98 22.53 -12.02
N ILE A 148 4.47 23.74 -12.08
CA ILE A 148 3.40 24.21 -11.19
C ILE A 148 2.15 23.37 -11.47
N GLY A 149 1.58 22.76 -10.42
CA GLY A 149 0.31 22.03 -10.50
C GLY A 149 0.41 20.52 -10.68
N ASN A 150 1.59 19.91 -10.61
CA ASN A 150 1.73 18.46 -10.60
C ASN A 150 1.42 17.91 -9.20
N VAL A 151 0.42 17.05 -9.11
CA VAL A 151 -0.02 16.44 -7.86
C VAL A 151 0.19 14.94 -7.91
N CYS A 152 0.79 14.38 -6.87
CA CYS A 152 0.81 12.96 -6.65
C CYS A 152 -0.07 12.60 -5.46
N THR A 153 -0.99 11.67 -5.66
CA THR A 153 -1.85 11.14 -4.61
C THR A 153 -1.51 9.68 -4.39
N TYR A 154 -1.18 9.32 -3.16
CA TYR A 154 -0.94 7.94 -2.72
C TYR A 154 -2.18 7.40 -2.04
N TYR A 155 -2.63 6.22 -2.46
CA TYR A 155 -3.72 5.48 -1.84
C TYR A 155 -3.14 4.31 -1.05
N PHE A 156 -3.47 4.22 0.23
CA PHE A 156 -2.89 3.21 1.12
C PHE A 156 -3.83 2.84 2.26
N ILE A 157 -3.51 1.76 2.94
CA ILE A 157 -4.13 1.34 4.20
C ILE A 157 -3.07 1.43 5.29
N PRO A 158 -3.30 2.18 6.39
CA PRO A 158 -2.45 2.15 7.58
C PRO A 158 -2.46 0.76 8.22
N CYS A 159 -1.28 0.28 8.70
CA CYS A 159 -1.13 -1.05 9.30
C CYS A 159 -0.52 -0.97 10.70
#